data_c684e3f310f349e42a8b9ac120565a6e
#
_entry.id   c684e3f310f349e42a8b9ac120565a6e
#
_cell.length_a   1.000
_cell.length_b   1.000
_cell.length_c   1.000
_cell.angle_alpha   90.00
_cell.angle_beta   90.00
_cell.angle_gamma   90.00
#
_symmetry.space_group_name_H-M   'P 1'
#
loop_
_entity.id
_entity.type
_entity.pdbx_description
1 polymer ?
#
loop_
_entity_poly.entity_id
_entity_poly.type
_entity_poly.pdbx_seq_one_letter_code
_entity_poly.pdbx_strand_id
1 'polypeptide(L)'
;MSTRRQTLKHLAGAAAATLAAPALAQGGRRIVLGQSCALTGPAAQLGIQMNRGARLYFDRLNAEGGVGGRTVEIKALDDGYEPERCAANTRALIAEDVFALFGYVGTPTGLAALPLVNASEVPLLGMFTGAEALREPFSRNIFHVRASYYDETALIVKQLTNLGLKRIAVFRQNDSYGQAGLDGVNRALKLQNLQPTGVGLVERNTVDVAAAVQAIVPTRPDAVVQIGAYKGCAAFIREARKAGYGGTFYNVSFVGTQALADELGKDGLGVVVSQVMPFPYTTTTAIAREYLDAVKRAGGDATANYSSMEGYVCAKVLAEGLRRGGGATRDGLVNGLESLQRFDVGGYAVSFGPRNRRGSSFVELSMLTGDGKVRR
;
A
#
# COMPACT_ATOMS: atom_id res chain seq x y z
N MET A 1 -45.94 -42.42 -52.70
CA MET A 1 -45.77 -41.04 -53.23
C MET A 1 -45.78 -40.08 -52.03
N SER A 2 -44.67 -39.71 -51.56
CA SER A 2 -44.54 -38.77 -50.44
C SER A 2 -44.70 -37.34 -50.96
N THR A 3 -45.69 -36.61 -50.44
CA THR A 3 -46.06 -35.28 -50.91
C THR A 3 -45.04 -34.23 -50.48
N ARG A 4 -44.67 -33.32 -51.40
CA ARG A 4 -43.74 -32.16 -51.21
C ARG A 4 -43.94 -31.33 -49.93
N ARG A 5 -45.09 -31.51 -49.28
CA ARG A 5 -45.44 -30.83 -48.01
C ARG A 5 -44.77 -31.44 -46.74
N GLN A 6 -44.40 -32.72 -46.80
CA GLN A 6 -43.77 -33.39 -45.68
C GLN A 6 -42.25 -33.13 -45.63
N THR A 7 -41.63 -32.93 -46.79
CA THR A 7 -40.15 -32.60 -46.86
C THR A 7 -39.81 -31.18 -46.38
N LEU A 8 -40.79 -30.22 -46.51
CA LEU A 8 -40.58 -28.84 -46.03
C LEU A 8 -40.71 -28.70 -44.48
N LYS A 9 -41.44 -29.63 -43.84
CA LYS A 9 -41.57 -29.60 -42.36
C LYS A 9 -40.34 -30.17 -41.65
N HIS A 10 -39.57 -31.02 -42.28
CA HIS A 10 -38.34 -31.57 -41.71
C HIS A 10 -37.12 -30.67 -41.94
N LEU A 11 -37.10 -29.76 -42.92
CA LEU A 11 -36.06 -28.78 -43.16
C LEU A 11 -36.18 -27.54 -42.24
N ALA A 12 -37.41 -27.20 -41.79
CA ALA A 12 -37.61 -26.10 -40.86
C ALA A 12 -37.23 -26.46 -39.39
N GLY A 13 -37.22 -27.76 -39.04
CA GLY A 13 -36.80 -28.22 -37.70
C GLY A 13 -35.32 -28.31 -37.51
N ALA A 14 -34.50 -28.44 -38.58
CA ALA A 14 -33.06 -28.55 -38.51
C ALA A 14 -32.34 -27.17 -38.46
N ALA A 15 -32.99 -26.10 -38.93
CA ALA A 15 -32.43 -24.73 -38.91
C ALA A 15 -32.60 -24.00 -37.58
N ALA A 16 -33.52 -24.46 -36.70
CA ALA A 16 -33.75 -23.84 -35.39
C ALA A 16 -32.83 -24.41 -34.28
N ALA A 17 -32.14 -25.53 -34.53
CA ALA A 17 -31.26 -26.15 -33.52
C ALA A 17 -29.81 -25.63 -33.50
N THR A 18 -29.43 -24.77 -34.45
CA THR A 18 -28.06 -24.23 -34.54
C THR A 18 -27.87 -22.83 -33.95
N LEU A 19 -28.91 -22.23 -33.36
CA LEU A 19 -28.84 -20.91 -32.69
C LEU A 19 -28.86 -20.98 -31.15
N ALA A 20 -28.92 -22.18 -30.60
CA ALA A 20 -28.71 -22.40 -29.17
C ALA A 20 -27.28 -22.89 -28.94
N ALA A 21 -26.26 -22.15 -29.43
CA ALA A 21 -24.93 -22.28 -28.90
C ALA A 21 -24.95 -21.81 -27.47
N PRO A 22 -24.45 -22.60 -26.51
CA PRO A 22 -24.64 -22.31 -25.10
C PRO A 22 -23.90 -21.04 -24.72
N ALA A 23 -24.63 -20.02 -24.34
CA ALA A 23 -24.14 -18.93 -23.49
C ALA A 23 -23.73 -19.46 -22.10
N LEU A 24 -23.32 -20.73 -22.00
CA LEU A 24 -23.03 -21.46 -20.76
C LEU A 24 -21.54 -21.65 -20.47
N ALA A 25 -20.63 -20.90 -21.09
CA ALA A 25 -19.19 -21.04 -20.83
C ALA A 25 -18.46 -19.72 -20.66
N GLN A 26 -19.10 -18.65 -20.21
CA GLN A 26 -18.40 -17.44 -19.75
C GLN A 26 -18.58 -17.18 -18.26
N GLY A 27 -18.62 -18.22 -17.47
CA GLY A 27 -18.17 -18.16 -16.08
C GLY A 27 -16.66 -18.06 -16.07
N GLY A 28 -16.08 -16.97 -16.56
CA GLY A 28 -14.66 -16.71 -16.50
C GLY A 28 -14.19 -16.91 -15.06
N ARG A 29 -13.30 -17.87 -14.81
CA ARG A 29 -12.76 -18.15 -13.48
C ARG A 29 -12.27 -16.84 -12.90
N ARG A 30 -12.85 -16.39 -11.78
CA ARG A 30 -12.43 -15.17 -11.07
C ARG A 30 -11.01 -15.34 -10.55
N ILE A 31 -10.26 -14.25 -10.55
CA ILE A 31 -8.96 -14.15 -9.86
C ILE A 31 -9.26 -13.54 -8.50
N VAL A 32 -9.26 -14.34 -7.45
CA VAL A 32 -9.53 -13.88 -6.08
C VAL A 32 -8.22 -13.53 -5.41
N LEU A 33 -8.08 -12.29 -4.99
CA LEU A 33 -6.95 -11.79 -4.20
C LEU A 33 -7.35 -11.75 -2.73
N GLY A 34 -6.53 -12.34 -1.86
CA GLY A 34 -6.71 -12.29 -0.41
C GLY A 34 -6.01 -11.07 0.19
N GLN A 35 -6.71 -10.28 0.98
CA GLN A 35 -6.14 -9.14 1.69
C GLN A 35 -6.42 -9.23 3.18
N SER A 36 -5.38 -9.11 4.03
CA SER A 36 -5.52 -8.84 5.46
C SER A 36 -5.01 -7.43 5.74
N CYS A 37 -5.86 -6.59 6.28
CA CYS A 37 -5.52 -5.19 6.59
C CYS A 37 -6.45 -4.64 7.67
N ALA A 38 -6.06 -3.53 8.32
CA ALA A 38 -6.91 -2.84 9.27
C ALA A 38 -8.11 -2.19 8.57
N LEU A 39 -9.31 -2.68 8.84
CA LEU A 39 -10.58 -2.08 8.40
C LEU A 39 -11.33 -1.45 9.57
N THR A 40 -10.93 -1.77 10.79
CA THR A 40 -11.42 -1.21 12.05
C THR A 40 -10.27 -0.76 12.95
N GLY A 41 -10.59 -0.05 14.04
CA GLY A 41 -9.60 0.40 15.02
C GLY A 41 -8.84 1.67 14.64
N PRO A 42 -7.82 2.04 15.44
CA PRO A 42 -7.10 3.31 15.29
C PRO A 42 -6.32 3.46 13.98
N ALA A 43 -5.92 2.36 13.34
CA ALA A 43 -5.18 2.36 12.08
C ALA A 43 -6.06 2.10 10.83
N ALA A 44 -7.38 2.06 10.98
CA ALA A 44 -8.33 1.62 9.95
C ALA A 44 -8.18 2.35 8.61
N GLN A 45 -7.92 3.66 8.61
CA GLN A 45 -7.79 4.42 7.37
C GLN A 45 -6.66 3.91 6.46
N LEU A 46 -5.61 3.32 7.00
CA LEU A 46 -4.51 2.77 6.20
C LEU A 46 -5.00 1.60 5.32
N GLY A 47 -5.72 0.65 5.93
CA GLY A 47 -6.28 -0.49 5.20
C GLY A 47 -7.45 -0.11 4.29
N ILE A 48 -8.37 0.71 4.78
CA ILE A 48 -9.53 1.18 4.00
C ILE A 48 -9.07 1.90 2.72
N GLN A 49 -8.11 2.82 2.81
CA GLN A 49 -7.66 3.58 1.65
C GLN A 49 -6.83 2.71 0.69
N MET A 50 -5.96 1.82 1.19
CA MET A 50 -5.24 0.87 0.36
C MET A 50 -6.19 -0.04 -0.43
N ASN A 51 -7.20 -0.62 0.23
CA ASN A 51 -8.23 -1.43 -0.40
C ASN A 51 -9.04 -0.63 -1.44
N ARG A 52 -9.49 0.58 -1.06
CA ARG A 52 -10.26 1.46 -1.95
C ARG A 52 -9.49 1.76 -3.23
N GLY A 53 -8.22 2.15 -3.14
CA GLY A 53 -7.40 2.45 -4.30
C GLY A 53 -7.25 1.26 -5.25
N ALA A 54 -7.04 0.07 -4.70
CA ALA A 54 -6.96 -1.16 -5.49
C ALA A 54 -8.30 -1.47 -6.20
N ARG A 55 -9.43 -1.31 -5.51
CA ARG A 55 -10.76 -1.50 -6.11
C ARG A 55 -11.02 -0.51 -7.24
N LEU A 56 -10.66 0.76 -7.08
CA LEU A 56 -10.81 1.76 -8.16
C LEU A 56 -10.15 1.30 -9.47
N TYR A 57 -8.99 0.64 -9.37
CA TYR A 57 -8.33 0.08 -10.56
C TYR A 57 -9.01 -1.19 -11.05
N PHE A 58 -9.29 -2.16 -10.17
CA PHE A 58 -9.86 -3.45 -10.59
C PHE A 58 -11.29 -3.33 -11.11
N ASP A 59 -12.12 -2.46 -10.56
CA ASP A 59 -13.49 -2.24 -11.05
C ASP A 59 -13.47 -1.73 -12.50
N ARG A 60 -12.57 -0.79 -12.81
CA ARG A 60 -12.36 -0.35 -14.18
C ARG A 60 -11.83 -1.48 -15.06
N LEU A 61 -10.80 -2.20 -14.62
CA LEU A 61 -10.23 -3.33 -15.35
C LEU A 61 -11.29 -4.38 -15.68
N ASN A 62 -12.14 -4.70 -14.70
CA ASN A 62 -13.23 -5.68 -14.86
C ASN A 62 -14.30 -5.21 -15.86
N ALA A 63 -14.63 -3.91 -15.83
CA ALA A 63 -15.54 -3.32 -16.81
C ALA A 63 -14.98 -3.35 -18.25
N GLU A 64 -13.65 -3.33 -18.40
CA GLU A 64 -12.93 -3.47 -19.67
C GLU A 64 -12.69 -4.93 -20.07
N GLY A 65 -13.28 -5.93 -19.37
CA GLY A 65 -13.18 -7.37 -19.66
C GLY A 65 -12.15 -8.14 -18.85
N GLY A 66 -11.52 -7.50 -17.85
CA GLY A 66 -10.60 -8.13 -16.91
C GLY A 66 -9.23 -8.49 -17.51
N VAL A 67 -8.62 -9.55 -17.03
CA VAL A 67 -7.35 -10.10 -17.56
C VAL A 67 -7.63 -11.46 -18.22
N GLY A 68 -7.47 -11.53 -19.53
CA GLY A 68 -7.77 -12.76 -20.27
C GLY A 68 -9.22 -13.24 -20.09
N GLY A 69 -10.19 -12.31 -20.03
CA GLY A 69 -11.61 -12.62 -19.79
C GLY A 69 -11.95 -12.97 -18.34
N ARG A 70 -11.03 -12.80 -17.39
CA ARG A 70 -11.21 -13.10 -15.96
C ARG A 70 -11.29 -11.83 -15.14
N THR A 71 -12.31 -11.71 -14.30
CA THR A 71 -12.42 -10.60 -13.35
C THR A 71 -11.48 -10.78 -12.17
N VAL A 72 -11.00 -9.66 -11.59
CA VAL A 72 -10.17 -9.62 -10.39
C VAL A 72 -11.00 -9.10 -9.23
N GLU A 73 -11.04 -9.85 -8.13
CA GLU A 73 -11.80 -9.50 -6.93
C GLU A 73 -10.90 -9.53 -5.70
N ILE A 74 -11.11 -8.61 -4.75
CA ILE A 74 -10.42 -8.61 -3.46
C ILE A 74 -11.35 -9.14 -2.38
N LYS A 75 -10.95 -10.24 -1.73
CA LYS A 75 -11.49 -10.70 -0.47
C LYS A 75 -10.67 -10.10 0.67
N ALA A 76 -11.20 -9.07 1.31
CA ALA A 76 -10.54 -8.37 2.41
C ALA A 76 -11.05 -8.89 3.76
N LEU A 77 -10.13 -9.18 4.67
CA LEU A 77 -10.38 -9.57 6.05
C LEU A 77 -9.77 -8.53 6.98
N ASP A 78 -10.54 -8.11 7.98
CA ASP A 78 -10.09 -7.14 8.98
C ASP A 78 -9.14 -7.80 9.99
N ASP A 79 -7.95 -7.24 10.14
CA ASP A 79 -7.00 -7.62 11.18
C ASP A 79 -6.88 -6.58 12.31
N GLY A 80 -7.50 -5.39 12.17
CA GLY A 80 -7.41 -4.31 13.15
C GLY A 80 -5.98 -3.86 13.44
N TYR A 81 -5.05 -4.13 12.52
CA TYR A 81 -3.61 -3.91 12.69
C TYR A 81 -2.99 -4.78 13.81
N GLU A 82 -3.53 -5.99 14.04
CA GLU A 82 -3.05 -6.95 15.04
C GLU A 82 -2.39 -8.17 14.37
N PRO A 83 -1.12 -8.50 14.73
CA PRO A 83 -0.34 -9.57 14.09
C PRO A 83 -1.00 -10.96 14.13
N GLU A 84 -1.57 -11.34 15.28
CA GLU A 84 -2.22 -12.63 15.45
C GLU A 84 -3.46 -12.75 14.56
N ARG A 85 -4.25 -11.68 14.42
CA ARG A 85 -5.41 -11.64 13.53
C ARG A 85 -4.98 -11.72 12.07
N CYS A 86 -3.90 -10.99 11.69
CA CYS A 86 -3.34 -11.07 10.35
C CYS A 86 -2.85 -12.49 10.02
N ALA A 87 -2.15 -13.16 10.94
CA ALA A 87 -1.73 -14.56 10.77
C ALA A 87 -2.93 -15.50 10.61
N ALA A 88 -3.99 -15.33 11.40
CA ALA A 88 -5.22 -16.12 11.29
C ALA A 88 -5.91 -15.90 9.93
N ASN A 89 -6.06 -14.65 9.52
CA ASN A 89 -6.60 -14.26 8.20
C ASN A 89 -5.77 -14.87 7.06
N THR A 90 -4.43 -14.84 7.17
CA THR A 90 -3.52 -15.39 6.16
C THR A 90 -3.71 -16.89 6.01
N ARG A 91 -3.83 -17.65 7.13
CA ARG A 91 -4.13 -19.09 7.07
C ARG A 91 -5.46 -19.37 6.39
N ALA A 92 -6.50 -18.59 6.73
CA ALA A 92 -7.83 -18.75 6.13
C ALA A 92 -7.80 -18.48 4.61
N LEU A 93 -7.15 -17.39 4.19
CA LEU A 93 -7.04 -17.02 2.78
C LEU A 93 -6.24 -18.06 1.97
N ILE A 94 -5.16 -18.60 2.53
CA ILE A 94 -4.38 -19.70 1.90
C ILE A 94 -5.22 -20.98 1.81
N ALA A 95 -5.94 -21.34 2.87
CA ALA A 95 -6.81 -22.53 2.89
C ALA A 95 -7.99 -22.43 1.91
N GLU A 96 -8.46 -21.23 1.62
CA GLU A 96 -9.48 -20.95 0.59
C GLU A 96 -8.90 -20.91 -0.83
N ASP A 97 -7.63 -21.18 -1.00
CA ASP A 97 -6.93 -21.24 -2.29
C ASP A 97 -7.02 -19.93 -3.08
N VAL A 98 -6.94 -18.77 -2.40
CA VAL A 98 -6.87 -17.48 -3.10
C VAL A 98 -5.71 -17.45 -4.10
N PHE A 99 -5.90 -16.81 -5.23
CA PHE A 99 -4.91 -16.80 -6.30
C PHE A 99 -3.59 -16.13 -5.90
N ALA A 100 -3.66 -15.02 -5.18
CA ALA A 100 -2.52 -14.31 -4.61
C ALA A 100 -2.96 -13.54 -3.36
N LEU A 101 -2.01 -13.20 -2.49
CA LEU A 101 -2.19 -12.26 -1.40
C LEU A 101 -1.80 -10.86 -1.89
N PHE A 102 -2.51 -9.83 -1.41
CA PHE A 102 -2.38 -8.49 -1.95
C PHE A 102 -2.59 -7.42 -0.88
N GLY A 103 -1.75 -6.38 -0.90
CA GLY A 103 -2.03 -5.14 -0.18
C GLY A 103 -2.13 -5.26 1.34
N TYR A 104 -1.39 -6.17 1.96
CA TYR A 104 -1.30 -6.30 3.42
C TYR A 104 -0.73 -5.01 4.02
N VAL A 105 -1.23 -4.61 5.20
CA VAL A 105 -0.88 -3.34 5.83
C VAL A 105 -0.10 -3.56 7.11
N GLY A 106 1.14 -3.04 7.14
CA GLY A 106 1.95 -2.96 8.34
C GLY A 106 3.12 -3.94 8.41
N THR A 107 4.12 -3.57 9.20
CA THR A 107 5.31 -4.38 9.43
C THR A 107 5.02 -5.54 10.38
N PRO A 108 4.44 -5.33 11.59
CA PRO A 108 4.19 -6.42 12.52
C PRO A 108 3.21 -7.46 11.94
N THR A 109 2.18 -7.02 11.23
CA THR A 109 1.22 -7.88 10.54
C THR A 109 1.86 -8.64 9.39
N GLY A 110 2.70 -7.97 8.57
CA GLY A 110 3.45 -8.61 7.49
C GLY A 110 4.43 -9.66 8.00
N LEU A 111 5.15 -9.38 9.09
CA LEU A 111 6.06 -10.35 9.72
C LEU A 111 5.34 -11.56 10.29
N ALA A 112 4.13 -11.39 10.83
CA ALA A 112 3.31 -12.50 11.31
C ALA A 112 2.78 -13.38 10.16
N ALA A 113 2.52 -12.78 8.99
CA ALA A 113 2.13 -13.49 7.78
C ALA A 113 3.31 -14.17 7.05
N LEU A 114 4.53 -13.63 7.16
CA LEU A 114 5.70 -14.03 6.38
C LEU A 114 6.01 -15.53 6.41
N PRO A 115 6.03 -16.22 7.59
CA PRO A 115 6.28 -17.67 7.63
C PRO A 115 5.23 -18.48 6.87
N LEU A 116 3.96 -18.05 6.92
CA LEU A 116 2.84 -18.71 6.24
C LEU A 116 2.93 -18.53 4.72
N VAL A 117 3.28 -17.33 4.27
CA VAL A 117 3.49 -17.01 2.84
C VAL A 117 4.69 -17.81 2.30
N ASN A 118 5.80 -17.85 3.03
CA ASN A 118 7.00 -18.61 2.61
C ASN A 118 6.79 -20.11 2.59
N ALA A 119 5.91 -20.66 3.44
CA ALA A 119 5.54 -22.07 3.45
C ALA A 119 4.50 -22.43 2.39
N SER A 120 3.87 -21.45 1.76
CA SER A 120 2.89 -21.61 0.69
C SER A 120 3.47 -21.21 -0.66
N GLU A 121 2.82 -21.62 -1.74
CA GLU A 121 3.17 -21.17 -3.09
C GLU A 121 2.35 -19.92 -3.52
N VAL A 122 1.64 -19.28 -2.57
CA VAL A 122 0.77 -18.14 -2.84
C VAL A 122 1.61 -16.86 -2.88
N PRO A 123 1.69 -16.16 -4.03
CA PRO A 123 2.44 -14.91 -4.13
C PRO A 123 1.79 -13.80 -3.29
N LEU A 124 2.61 -12.91 -2.73
CA LEU A 124 2.16 -11.70 -2.03
C LEU A 124 2.75 -10.46 -2.70
N LEU A 125 1.89 -9.52 -3.10
CA LEU A 125 2.31 -8.28 -3.74
C LEU A 125 1.76 -7.06 -3.02
N GLY A 126 2.60 -6.01 -2.95
CA GLY A 126 2.17 -4.66 -2.59
C GLY A 126 1.87 -4.48 -1.11
N MET A 127 2.66 -5.07 -0.22
CA MET A 127 2.55 -4.76 1.22
C MET A 127 2.77 -3.27 1.47
N PHE A 128 1.86 -2.65 2.23
CA PHE A 128 1.93 -1.26 2.67
C PHE A 128 2.89 -1.16 3.87
N THR A 129 4.17 -1.36 3.61
CA THR A 129 5.28 -1.23 4.55
C THR A 129 6.62 -1.17 3.84
N GLY A 130 7.56 -0.37 4.37
CA GLY A 130 8.92 -0.21 3.85
C GLY A 130 9.98 -1.01 4.62
N ALA A 131 9.59 -1.91 5.53
CA ALA A 131 10.53 -2.61 6.40
C ALA A 131 11.46 -3.57 5.66
N GLU A 132 12.76 -3.49 5.95
CA GLU A 132 13.79 -4.36 5.36
C GLU A 132 13.61 -5.83 5.75
N ALA A 133 13.15 -6.11 6.96
CA ALA A 133 12.93 -7.48 7.45
C ALA A 133 11.88 -8.28 6.64
N LEU A 134 11.08 -7.61 5.80
CA LEU A 134 10.16 -8.25 4.86
C LEU A 134 10.77 -8.39 3.46
N ARG A 135 11.95 -7.84 3.23
CA ARG A 135 12.67 -7.80 1.95
C ARG A 135 13.91 -8.68 1.95
N GLU A 136 14.47 -8.89 3.14
CA GLU A 136 15.62 -9.75 3.40
C GLU A 136 15.37 -10.65 4.62
N PRO A 137 15.69 -11.94 4.52
CA PRO A 137 16.26 -12.62 3.35
C PRO A 137 15.30 -12.63 2.16
N PHE A 138 15.86 -12.78 0.95
CA PHE A 138 15.09 -12.82 -0.29
C PHE A 138 14.00 -13.89 -0.26
N SER A 139 12.78 -13.52 -0.65
CA SER A 139 11.66 -14.44 -0.89
C SER A 139 11.19 -14.35 -2.35
N ARG A 140 11.13 -15.49 -3.04
CA ARG A 140 10.72 -15.54 -4.45
C ARG A 140 9.32 -14.99 -4.69
N ASN A 141 8.41 -15.24 -3.75
CA ASN A 141 6.98 -14.99 -3.93
C ASN A 141 6.50 -13.65 -3.35
N ILE A 142 7.40 -12.79 -2.80
CA ILE A 142 7.01 -11.53 -2.17
C ILE A 142 7.54 -10.35 -2.96
N PHE A 143 6.65 -9.47 -3.44
CA PHE A 143 6.97 -8.33 -4.30
C PHE A 143 6.58 -7.01 -3.62
N HIS A 144 7.54 -6.10 -3.49
CA HIS A 144 7.37 -4.80 -2.86
C HIS A 144 7.38 -3.71 -3.94
N VAL A 145 6.27 -3.01 -4.11
CA VAL A 145 6.15 -1.94 -5.11
C VAL A 145 6.81 -0.65 -4.62
N ARG A 146 6.63 -0.31 -3.35
CA ARG A 146 7.12 0.93 -2.73
C ARG A 146 8.60 0.90 -2.35
N ALA A 147 9.20 2.07 -2.14
CA ALA A 147 10.53 2.25 -1.54
C ALA A 147 10.58 1.73 -0.09
N SER A 148 11.79 1.55 0.42
CA SER A 148 12.02 1.09 1.79
C SER A 148 12.02 2.25 2.80
N TYR A 149 11.88 1.92 4.09
CA TYR A 149 12.07 2.92 5.14
C TYR A 149 13.50 3.46 5.18
N TYR A 150 14.49 2.69 4.71
CA TYR A 150 15.86 3.20 4.59
C TYR A 150 15.97 4.30 3.53
N ASP A 151 15.25 4.17 2.41
CA ASP A 151 15.19 5.22 1.37
C ASP A 151 14.48 6.47 1.92
N GLU A 152 13.35 6.29 2.61
CA GLU A 152 12.56 7.39 3.17
C GLU A 152 13.34 8.17 4.25
N THR A 153 13.90 7.44 5.22
CA THR A 153 14.64 8.08 6.33
C THR A 153 15.95 8.71 5.87
N ALA A 154 16.59 8.15 4.84
CA ALA A 154 17.78 8.76 4.24
C ALA A 154 17.44 10.13 3.63
N LEU A 155 16.30 10.24 2.90
CA LEU A 155 15.85 11.52 2.35
C LEU A 155 15.49 12.52 3.47
N ILE A 156 14.75 12.09 4.50
CA ILE A 156 14.35 12.93 5.64
C ILE A 156 15.60 13.48 6.34
N VAL A 157 16.54 12.62 6.73
CA VAL A 157 17.75 13.04 7.44
C VAL A 157 18.61 13.95 6.58
N LYS A 158 18.77 13.64 5.28
CA LYS A 158 19.49 14.50 4.34
C LYS A 158 18.86 15.88 4.25
N GLN A 159 17.54 15.97 4.16
CA GLN A 159 16.82 17.26 4.11
C GLN A 159 17.05 18.05 5.40
N LEU A 160 16.88 17.41 6.56
CA LEU A 160 17.08 18.07 7.86
C LEU A 160 18.51 18.60 8.02
N THR A 161 19.51 17.78 7.72
CA THR A 161 20.91 18.17 7.84
C THR A 161 21.32 19.27 6.86
N ASN A 162 20.77 19.27 5.64
CA ASN A 162 20.96 20.35 4.66
C ASN A 162 20.37 21.69 5.14
N LEU A 163 19.30 21.65 5.92
CA LEU A 163 18.71 22.84 6.57
C LEU A 163 19.44 23.25 7.85
N GLY A 164 20.50 22.54 8.24
CA GLY A 164 21.24 22.79 9.49
C GLY A 164 20.58 22.22 10.74
N LEU A 165 19.47 21.47 10.59
CA LEU A 165 18.73 20.85 11.70
C LEU A 165 19.37 19.51 12.06
N LYS A 166 20.28 19.53 13.03
CA LYS A 166 21.13 18.36 13.37
C LYS A 166 20.72 17.65 14.66
N ARG A 167 19.94 18.29 15.51
CA ARG A 167 19.40 17.70 16.74
C ARG A 167 18.09 16.99 16.42
N ILE A 168 18.18 15.72 16.05
CA ILE A 168 17.03 14.93 15.56
C ILE A 168 16.65 13.92 16.62
N ALA A 169 15.41 13.96 17.09
CA ALA A 169 14.80 12.93 17.94
C ALA A 169 13.89 12.01 17.12
N VAL A 170 13.56 10.85 17.68
CA VAL A 170 12.69 9.87 17.05
C VAL A 170 11.52 9.55 17.97
N PHE A 171 10.31 9.75 17.47
CA PHE A 171 9.08 9.20 18.05
C PHE A 171 8.69 7.95 17.28
N ARG A 172 8.50 6.82 17.94
CA ARG A 172 8.19 5.57 17.24
C ARG A 172 7.17 4.69 17.95
N GLN A 173 6.47 3.89 17.16
CA GLN A 173 5.65 2.78 17.66
C GLN A 173 6.55 1.73 18.32
N ASN A 174 6.10 1.17 19.43
CA ASN A 174 6.86 0.17 20.22
C ASN A 174 6.68 -1.24 19.66
N ASP A 175 7.10 -1.45 18.42
CA ASP A 175 7.08 -2.75 17.75
C ASP A 175 8.07 -2.77 16.57
N SER A 176 7.98 -3.83 15.75
CA SER A 176 8.86 -4.03 14.59
C SER A 176 8.76 -2.92 13.52
N TYR A 177 7.61 -2.24 13.40
CA TYR A 177 7.49 -1.09 12.50
C TYR A 177 8.32 0.09 13.01
N GLY A 178 8.11 0.48 14.26
CA GLY A 178 8.88 1.57 14.84
C GLY A 178 10.38 1.27 14.91
N GLN A 179 10.76 0.00 15.14
CA GLN A 179 12.16 -0.40 15.11
C GLN A 179 12.74 -0.30 13.70
N ALA A 180 12.04 -0.78 12.67
CA ALA A 180 12.52 -0.67 11.28
C ALA A 180 12.76 0.78 10.83
N GLY A 181 11.89 1.71 11.25
CA GLY A 181 12.11 3.12 10.96
C GLY A 181 13.26 3.73 11.77
N LEU A 182 13.39 3.39 13.06
CA LEU A 182 14.52 3.83 13.90
C LEU A 182 15.86 3.36 13.32
N ASP A 183 15.93 2.11 12.85
CA ASP A 183 17.13 1.56 12.21
C ASP A 183 17.51 2.38 10.96
N GLY A 184 16.51 2.77 10.17
CA GLY A 184 16.70 3.64 9.01
C GLY A 184 17.21 5.04 9.39
N VAL A 185 16.62 5.65 10.42
CA VAL A 185 17.08 6.96 10.94
C VAL A 185 18.51 6.86 11.47
N ASN A 186 18.79 5.83 12.30
CA ASN A 186 20.14 5.60 12.83
C ASN A 186 21.19 5.42 11.74
N ARG A 187 20.85 4.63 10.71
CA ARG A 187 21.70 4.43 9.53
C ARG A 187 22.01 5.75 8.83
N ALA A 188 20.99 6.56 8.59
CA ALA A 188 21.15 7.85 7.91
C ALA A 188 21.93 8.87 8.75
N LEU A 189 21.67 8.97 10.06
CA LEU A 189 22.39 9.84 10.99
C LEU A 189 23.88 9.45 11.13
N LYS A 190 24.16 8.13 11.16
CA LYS A 190 25.54 7.63 11.23
C LYS A 190 26.39 8.11 10.05
N LEU A 191 25.83 8.23 8.85
CA LEU A 191 26.52 8.77 7.68
C LEU A 191 26.87 10.25 7.83
N GLN A 192 26.24 10.95 8.76
CA GLN A 192 26.47 12.36 9.11
C GLN A 192 27.27 12.53 10.43
N ASN A 193 27.77 11.42 11.01
CA ASN A 193 28.39 11.39 12.35
C ASN A 193 27.47 11.92 13.45
N LEU A 194 26.16 11.68 13.32
CA LEU A 194 25.13 12.07 14.27
C LEU A 194 24.44 10.83 14.86
N GLN A 195 23.71 11.06 15.94
CA GLN A 195 22.82 10.07 16.57
C GLN A 195 21.54 10.76 17.05
N PRO A 196 20.45 10.02 17.30
CA PRO A 196 19.23 10.62 17.83
C PRO A 196 19.47 11.28 19.18
N THR A 197 18.88 12.46 19.39
CA THR A 197 18.98 13.19 20.68
C THR A 197 18.06 12.59 21.75
N GLY A 198 17.07 11.83 21.35
CA GLY A 198 16.13 11.11 22.21
C GLY A 198 15.23 10.20 21.38
N VAL A 199 14.70 9.17 22.04
CA VAL A 199 13.72 8.24 21.44
C VAL A 199 12.53 8.13 22.38
N GLY A 200 11.33 8.38 21.86
CA GLY A 200 10.07 8.22 22.58
C GLY A 200 9.20 7.12 21.95
N LEU A 201 8.45 6.41 22.77
CA LEU A 201 7.67 5.25 22.37
C LEU A 201 6.17 5.49 22.53
N VAL A 202 5.40 4.88 21.64
CA VAL A 202 3.94 4.74 21.77
C VAL A 202 3.56 3.29 21.47
N GLU A 203 2.66 2.72 22.24
CA GLU A 203 2.17 1.38 21.96
C GLU A 203 1.28 1.37 20.72
N ARG A 204 1.33 0.25 19.95
CA ARG A 204 0.48 0.08 18.76
C ARG A 204 -0.98 0.26 19.11
N ASN A 205 -1.73 0.91 18.23
CA ASN A 205 -3.16 1.16 18.38
C ASN A 205 -3.55 2.04 19.59
N THR A 206 -2.60 2.76 20.18
CA THR A 206 -2.87 3.71 21.26
C THR A 206 -2.53 5.15 20.89
N VAL A 207 -2.92 6.07 21.75
CA VAL A 207 -2.60 7.50 21.67
C VAL A 207 -1.97 8.02 22.98
N ASP A 208 -1.54 7.11 23.84
CA ASP A 208 -0.82 7.48 25.07
C ASP A 208 0.63 7.82 24.73
N VAL A 209 0.92 9.11 24.65
CA VAL A 209 2.20 9.66 24.23
C VAL A 209 2.94 10.42 25.33
N ALA A 210 2.40 10.44 26.56
CA ALA A 210 2.95 11.24 27.65
C ALA A 210 4.41 10.90 27.94
N ALA A 211 4.74 9.61 28.04
CA ALA A 211 6.10 9.14 28.23
C ALA A 211 7.04 9.54 27.09
N ALA A 212 6.54 9.50 25.84
CA ALA A 212 7.33 9.91 24.67
C ALA A 212 7.62 11.43 24.67
N VAL A 213 6.65 12.25 25.07
CA VAL A 213 6.84 13.70 25.21
C VAL A 213 7.91 14.00 26.27
N GLN A 214 7.84 13.32 27.43
CA GLN A 214 8.82 13.46 28.50
C GLN A 214 10.24 13.01 28.07
N ALA A 215 10.35 12.00 27.21
CA ALA A 215 11.62 11.51 26.72
C ALA A 215 12.23 12.42 25.64
N ILE A 216 11.43 13.09 24.81
CA ILE A 216 11.90 13.83 23.64
C ILE A 216 12.02 15.33 23.92
N VAL A 217 10.98 15.99 24.42
CA VAL A 217 10.93 17.47 24.49
C VAL A 217 12.08 18.07 25.31
N PRO A 218 12.48 17.51 26.48
CA PRO A 218 13.60 18.03 27.23
C PRO A 218 14.96 17.96 26.52
N THR A 219 15.10 17.11 25.51
CA THR A 219 16.32 17.02 24.71
C THR A 219 16.46 18.18 23.73
N ARG A 220 15.44 19.03 23.59
CA ARG A 220 15.38 20.20 22.69
C ARG A 220 15.81 19.88 21.26
N PRO A 221 15.16 18.91 20.58
CA PRO A 221 15.52 18.58 19.20
C PRO A 221 15.09 19.70 18.25
N ASP A 222 15.83 19.86 17.13
CA ASP A 222 15.42 20.73 16.03
C ASP A 222 14.25 20.12 15.27
N ALA A 223 14.25 18.79 15.16
CA ALA A 223 13.22 18.02 14.47
C ALA A 223 12.93 16.70 15.17
N VAL A 224 11.69 16.22 15.03
CA VAL A 224 11.29 14.88 15.43
C VAL A 224 10.87 14.08 14.19
N VAL A 225 11.53 12.94 13.95
CA VAL A 225 11.12 11.96 12.95
C VAL A 225 10.15 11.00 13.60
N GLN A 226 8.93 10.92 13.05
CA GLN A 226 7.84 10.10 13.58
C GLN A 226 7.63 8.83 12.76
N ILE A 227 7.61 7.68 13.43
CA ILE A 227 7.43 6.35 12.87
C ILE A 227 6.27 5.70 13.62
N GLY A 228 5.07 6.13 13.28
CA GLY A 228 3.81 5.72 13.92
C GLY A 228 2.64 5.84 12.94
N ALA A 229 1.48 5.29 13.33
CA ALA A 229 0.23 5.52 12.63
C ALA A 229 -0.33 6.91 12.96
N TYR A 230 -1.19 7.44 12.09
CA TYR A 230 -1.66 8.82 12.12
C TYR A 230 -2.21 9.30 13.47
N LYS A 231 -2.99 8.48 14.20
CA LYS A 231 -3.55 8.90 15.50
C LYS A 231 -2.49 9.10 16.57
N GLY A 232 -1.55 8.17 16.69
CA GLY A 232 -0.43 8.29 17.63
C GLY A 232 0.47 9.46 17.30
N CYS A 233 0.80 9.67 16.01
CA CYS A 233 1.59 10.80 15.54
C CYS A 233 0.89 12.14 15.80
N ALA A 234 -0.41 12.23 15.54
CA ALA A 234 -1.18 13.44 15.80
C ALA A 234 -1.25 13.77 17.29
N ALA A 235 -1.47 12.77 18.13
CA ALA A 235 -1.47 12.94 19.59
C ALA A 235 -0.10 13.45 20.06
N PHE A 236 1.00 12.87 19.59
CA PHE A 236 2.35 13.31 19.94
C PHE A 236 2.62 14.75 19.51
N ILE A 237 2.24 15.14 18.29
CA ILE A 237 2.42 16.52 17.79
C ILE A 237 1.71 17.51 18.71
N ARG A 238 0.44 17.25 19.08
CA ARG A 238 -0.34 18.13 19.96
C ARG A 238 0.27 18.24 21.35
N GLU A 239 0.60 17.12 21.98
CA GLU A 239 1.14 17.10 23.34
C GLU A 239 2.57 17.68 23.41
N ALA A 240 3.41 17.42 22.39
CA ALA A 240 4.74 18.03 22.30
C ALA A 240 4.66 19.57 22.18
N ARG A 241 3.73 20.09 21.35
CA ARG A 241 3.50 21.54 21.24
C ARG A 241 2.99 22.16 22.54
N LYS A 242 2.05 21.49 23.23
CA LYS A 242 1.60 21.93 24.57
C LYS A 242 2.74 21.97 25.59
N ALA A 243 3.70 21.04 25.48
CA ALA A 243 4.91 21.00 26.27
C ALA A 243 5.99 22.02 25.84
N GLY A 244 5.66 22.93 24.90
CA GLY A 244 6.55 24.00 24.44
C GLY A 244 7.51 23.62 23.30
N TYR A 245 7.33 22.47 22.64
CA TYR A 245 8.14 22.11 21.50
C TYR A 245 7.79 22.95 20.26
N GLY A 246 8.76 23.75 19.80
CA GLY A 246 8.65 24.64 18.64
C GLY A 246 9.35 24.14 17.37
N GLY A 247 9.95 22.93 17.39
CA GLY A 247 10.63 22.37 16.23
C GLY A 247 9.67 21.75 15.20
N THR A 248 10.22 21.11 14.18
CA THR A 248 9.45 20.54 13.07
C THR A 248 9.22 19.03 13.24
N PHE A 249 8.16 18.53 12.58
CA PHE A 249 7.80 17.11 12.58
C PHE A 249 7.92 16.53 11.17
N TYR A 250 8.61 15.40 11.05
CA TYR A 250 8.74 14.62 9.82
C TYR A 250 8.19 13.23 10.06
N ASN A 251 7.46 12.69 9.08
CA ASN A 251 6.82 11.38 9.17
C ASN A 251 7.26 10.51 8.00
N VAL A 252 7.37 9.19 8.20
CA VAL A 252 7.45 8.25 7.08
C VAL A 252 6.07 7.99 6.49
N SER A 253 6.01 7.62 5.22
CA SER A 253 4.77 7.50 4.43
C SER A 253 3.68 6.62 5.04
N PHE A 254 4.07 5.61 5.83
CA PHE A 254 3.12 4.71 6.52
C PHE A 254 2.19 5.45 7.49
N VAL A 255 2.53 6.65 7.92
CA VAL A 255 1.67 7.45 8.80
C VAL A 255 0.25 7.59 8.24
N GLY A 256 0.09 7.55 6.90
CA GLY A 256 -1.18 7.83 6.23
C GLY A 256 -1.44 9.33 6.14
N THR A 257 -0.84 9.98 5.14
CA THR A 257 -0.75 11.44 5.01
C THR A 257 -2.09 12.15 5.13
N GLN A 258 -3.13 11.70 4.40
CA GLN A 258 -4.44 12.33 4.47
C GLN A 258 -5.11 12.09 5.83
N ALA A 259 -5.02 10.86 6.37
CA ALA A 259 -5.57 10.55 7.69
C ALA A 259 -4.88 11.39 8.80
N LEU A 260 -3.58 11.65 8.67
CA LEU A 260 -2.86 12.56 9.57
C LEU A 260 -3.33 14.01 9.40
N ALA A 261 -3.53 14.47 8.17
CA ALA A 261 -4.03 15.81 7.88
C ALA A 261 -5.45 16.02 8.44
N ASP A 262 -6.32 15.05 8.26
CA ASP A 262 -7.70 15.08 8.78
C ASP A 262 -7.72 15.05 10.31
N GLU A 263 -6.86 14.24 10.93
CA GLU A 263 -6.74 14.14 12.39
C GLU A 263 -6.20 15.44 13.00
N LEU A 264 -5.21 16.08 12.37
CA LEU A 264 -4.56 17.29 12.89
C LEU A 264 -5.34 18.57 12.61
N GLY A 265 -6.03 18.65 11.45
CA GLY A 265 -6.62 19.91 11.00
C GLY A 265 -5.57 21.02 10.95
N LYS A 266 -5.84 22.18 11.59
CA LYS A 266 -4.92 23.33 11.65
C LYS A 266 -3.58 23.02 12.32
N ASP A 267 -3.55 22.05 13.23
CA ASP A 267 -2.32 21.62 13.90
C ASP A 267 -1.36 20.87 12.92
N GLY A 268 -1.81 20.55 11.72
CA GLY A 268 -0.99 19.93 10.67
C GLY A 268 -0.04 20.90 9.94
N LEU A 269 -0.20 22.22 10.11
CA LEU A 269 0.62 23.19 9.38
C LEU A 269 2.12 22.94 9.58
N GLY A 270 2.85 22.75 8.45
CA GLY A 270 4.30 22.56 8.44
C GLY A 270 4.77 21.15 8.78
N VAL A 271 3.86 20.20 9.03
CA VAL A 271 4.22 18.79 9.21
C VAL A 271 4.60 18.18 7.87
N VAL A 272 5.78 17.57 7.81
CA VAL A 272 6.34 16.95 6.59
C VAL A 272 6.14 15.45 6.62
N VAL A 273 5.88 14.87 5.43
CA VAL A 273 5.71 13.43 5.26
C VAL A 273 6.51 12.98 4.03
N SER A 274 7.34 11.94 4.17
CA SER A 274 7.93 11.28 3.00
C SER A 274 6.87 10.50 2.25
N GLN A 275 6.98 10.47 0.93
CA GLN A 275 6.04 9.81 0.04
C GLN A 275 6.77 8.83 -0.87
N VAL A 276 6.16 7.68 -1.08
CA VAL A 276 6.70 6.59 -1.91
C VAL A 276 5.88 6.38 -3.18
N MET A 277 4.88 7.23 -3.40
CA MET A 277 4.02 7.27 -4.58
C MET A 277 4.01 8.68 -5.17
N PRO A 278 3.75 8.83 -6.47
CA PRO A 278 3.60 10.15 -7.09
C PRO A 278 2.49 10.98 -6.45
N PHE A 279 2.64 12.29 -6.50
CA PHE A 279 1.68 13.24 -5.93
C PHE A 279 0.25 13.01 -6.49
N PRO A 280 -0.74 12.62 -5.66
CA PRO A 280 -2.03 12.13 -6.13
C PRO A 280 -3.07 13.22 -6.39
N TYR A 281 -2.75 14.50 -6.11
CA TYR A 281 -3.73 15.60 -6.11
C TYR A 281 -3.68 16.46 -7.36
N THR A 282 -2.75 16.20 -8.29
CA THR A 282 -2.61 16.97 -9.54
C THR A 282 -2.44 16.04 -10.74
N THR A 283 -2.72 16.56 -11.93
CA THR A 283 -2.64 15.81 -13.20
C THR A 283 -1.26 15.84 -13.84
N THR A 284 -0.19 16.03 -13.07
CA THR A 284 1.18 16.21 -13.58
C THR A 284 1.77 14.94 -14.19
N THR A 285 1.40 13.77 -13.70
CA THR A 285 1.83 12.47 -14.24
C THR A 285 0.65 11.72 -14.86
N ALA A 286 0.93 10.80 -15.80
CA ALA A 286 -0.12 10.00 -16.43
C ALA A 286 -0.87 9.13 -15.39
N ILE A 287 -0.13 8.52 -14.44
CA ILE A 287 -0.75 7.72 -13.38
C ILE A 287 -1.65 8.56 -12.47
N ALA A 288 -1.24 9.80 -12.14
CA ALA A 288 -2.07 10.68 -11.31
C ALA A 288 -3.36 11.11 -12.02
N ARG A 289 -3.30 11.41 -13.33
CA ARG A 289 -4.52 11.68 -14.14
C ARG A 289 -5.45 10.48 -14.14
N GLU A 290 -4.93 9.30 -14.45
CA GLU A 290 -5.69 8.04 -14.50
C GLU A 290 -6.37 7.74 -13.15
N TYR A 291 -5.64 7.92 -12.06
CA TYR A 291 -6.13 7.72 -10.70
C TYR A 291 -7.23 8.75 -10.34
N LEU A 292 -7.00 10.04 -10.61
CA LEU A 292 -7.98 11.10 -10.34
C LEU A 292 -9.28 10.91 -11.14
N ASP A 293 -9.17 10.45 -12.38
CA ASP A 293 -10.34 10.09 -13.20
C ASP A 293 -11.09 8.90 -12.61
N ALA A 294 -10.39 7.91 -12.02
CA ALA A 294 -11.02 6.78 -11.35
C ALA A 294 -11.73 7.24 -10.06
N VAL A 295 -11.09 8.07 -9.24
CA VAL A 295 -11.70 8.70 -8.04
C VAL A 295 -12.96 9.47 -8.41
N LYS A 296 -12.89 10.31 -9.46
CA LYS A 296 -14.04 11.11 -9.92
C LYS A 296 -15.20 10.23 -10.40
N ARG A 297 -14.90 9.14 -11.13
CA ARG A 297 -15.94 8.20 -11.61
C ARG A 297 -16.61 7.43 -10.47
N ALA A 298 -15.85 7.05 -9.45
CA ALA A 298 -16.40 6.34 -8.30
C ALA A 298 -17.36 7.22 -7.49
N GLY A 299 -17.10 8.53 -7.42
CA GLY A 299 -17.97 9.45 -6.68
C GLY A 299 -18.07 9.16 -5.19
N GLY A 300 -19.15 9.59 -4.56
CA GLY A 300 -19.42 9.35 -3.15
C GLY A 300 -18.33 9.94 -2.24
N ASP A 301 -17.80 9.12 -1.32
CA ASP A 301 -16.75 9.46 -0.36
C ASP A 301 -15.34 9.13 -0.86
N ALA A 302 -15.18 8.78 -2.14
CA ALA A 302 -13.87 8.53 -2.74
C ALA A 302 -13.10 9.84 -2.89
N THR A 303 -11.99 9.96 -2.17
CA THR A 303 -11.10 11.13 -2.21
C THR A 303 -9.67 10.71 -2.55
N ALA A 304 -8.99 11.57 -3.30
CA ALA A 304 -7.60 11.33 -3.65
C ALA A 304 -6.71 11.41 -2.41
N ASN A 305 -5.82 10.43 -2.24
CA ASN A 305 -4.79 10.42 -1.21
C ASN A 305 -3.67 9.44 -1.55
N TYR A 306 -2.52 9.56 -0.89
CA TYR A 306 -1.36 8.71 -1.17
C TYR A 306 -1.58 7.21 -0.87
N SER A 307 -2.28 6.86 0.21
CA SER A 307 -2.53 5.45 0.55
C SER A 307 -3.42 4.76 -0.50
N SER A 308 -4.44 5.47 -0.99
CA SER A 308 -5.31 4.99 -2.06
C SER A 308 -4.57 4.96 -3.41
N MET A 309 -3.71 5.96 -3.70
CA MET A 309 -2.83 5.94 -4.87
C MET A 309 -1.91 4.72 -4.87
N GLU A 310 -1.36 4.34 -3.72
CA GLU A 310 -0.53 3.14 -3.59
C GLU A 310 -1.32 1.87 -3.90
N GLY A 311 -2.53 1.74 -3.36
CA GLY A 311 -3.42 0.63 -3.70
C GLY A 311 -3.70 0.53 -5.20
N TYR A 312 -3.96 1.67 -5.84
CA TYR A 312 -4.19 1.78 -7.29
C TYR A 312 -2.97 1.35 -8.11
N VAL A 313 -1.78 1.85 -7.76
CA VAL A 313 -0.50 1.51 -8.41
C VAL A 313 -0.19 0.02 -8.23
N CYS A 314 -0.33 -0.53 -7.01
CA CYS A 314 -0.11 -1.95 -6.75
C CYS A 314 -1.06 -2.84 -7.58
N ALA A 315 -2.33 -2.44 -7.69
CA ALA A 315 -3.31 -3.14 -8.51
C ALA A 315 -2.94 -3.13 -10.01
N LYS A 316 -2.48 -2.00 -10.52
CA LYS A 316 -2.01 -1.86 -11.91
C LYS A 316 -0.77 -2.71 -12.18
N VAL A 317 0.18 -2.75 -11.25
CA VAL A 317 1.38 -3.60 -11.33
C VAL A 317 1.01 -5.08 -11.33
N LEU A 318 0.09 -5.49 -10.45
CA LEU A 318 -0.41 -6.87 -10.42
C LEU A 318 -1.09 -7.27 -11.73
N ALA A 319 -1.97 -6.41 -12.25
CA ALA A 319 -2.67 -6.65 -13.51
C ALA A 319 -1.70 -6.80 -14.69
N GLU A 320 -0.63 -6.01 -14.73
CA GLU A 320 0.41 -6.15 -15.76
C GLU A 320 1.19 -7.45 -15.60
N GLY A 321 1.53 -7.84 -14.36
CA GLY A 321 2.13 -9.14 -14.08
C GLY A 321 1.24 -10.30 -14.55
N LEU A 322 -0.08 -10.23 -14.30
CA LEU A 322 -1.05 -11.21 -14.79
C LEU A 322 -1.09 -11.28 -16.32
N ARG A 323 -1.10 -10.14 -17.00
CA ARG A 323 -1.11 -10.09 -18.48
C ARG A 323 0.13 -10.74 -19.06
N ARG A 324 1.31 -10.39 -18.56
CA ARG A 324 2.59 -10.95 -19.04
C ARG A 324 2.76 -12.43 -18.71
N GLY A 325 2.22 -12.85 -17.58
CA GLY A 325 2.24 -14.25 -17.13
C GLY A 325 1.14 -15.13 -17.71
N GLY A 326 0.32 -14.61 -18.63
CA GLY A 326 -0.80 -15.35 -19.23
C GLY A 326 -2.00 -15.53 -18.30
N GLY A 327 -2.02 -14.90 -17.11
CA GLY A 327 -3.17 -14.79 -16.21
C GLY A 327 -3.71 -16.08 -15.60
N ALA A 328 -3.08 -17.25 -15.84
CA ALA A 328 -3.68 -18.55 -15.55
C ALA A 328 -3.16 -19.23 -14.27
N THR A 329 -1.91 -18.99 -13.88
CA THR A 329 -1.23 -19.68 -12.78
C THR A 329 -0.48 -18.72 -11.87
N ARG A 330 -0.20 -19.13 -10.62
CA ARG A 330 0.64 -18.37 -9.67
C ARG A 330 2.07 -18.20 -10.19
N ASP A 331 2.67 -19.26 -10.74
CA ASP A 331 3.99 -19.17 -11.38
C ASP A 331 3.98 -18.22 -12.58
N GLY A 332 2.91 -18.22 -13.37
CA GLY A 332 2.71 -17.25 -14.45
C GLY A 332 2.73 -15.83 -13.93
N LEU A 333 2.03 -15.53 -12.81
CA LEU A 333 2.05 -14.22 -12.17
C LEU A 333 3.47 -13.86 -11.72
N VAL A 334 4.17 -14.76 -11.03
CA VAL A 334 5.55 -14.54 -10.56
C VAL A 334 6.49 -14.22 -11.74
N ASN A 335 6.44 -15.03 -12.79
CA ASN A 335 7.26 -14.82 -13.99
C ASN A 335 6.89 -13.53 -14.72
N GLY A 336 5.59 -13.20 -14.80
CA GLY A 336 5.11 -11.95 -15.37
C GLY A 336 5.58 -10.73 -14.58
N LEU A 337 5.56 -10.79 -13.25
CA LEU A 337 6.13 -9.74 -12.40
C LEU A 337 7.65 -9.63 -12.56
N GLU A 338 8.39 -10.75 -12.60
CA GLU A 338 9.84 -10.77 -12.83
C GLU A 338 10.25 -10.15 -14.17
N SER A 339 9.35 -10.17 -15.16
CA SER A 339 9.57 -9.55 -16.47
C SER A 339 9.43 -8.03 -16.49
N LEU A 340 8.92 -7.42 -15.39
CA LEU A 340 8.73 -5.97 -15.28
C LEU A 340 10.09 -5.28 -15.06
N GLN A 341 10.84 -5.07 -16.15
CA GLN A 341 12.08 -4.29 -16.11
C GLN A 341 11.79 -2.86 -16.55
N ARG A 342 11.97 -1.90 -15.62
CA ARG A 342 11.69 -0.46 -15.83
C ARG A 342 10.27 -0.22 -16.40
N PHE A 343 9.31 -0.97 -15.90
CA PHE A 343 7.91 -0.77 -16.28
C PHE A 343 7.44 0.59 -15.80
N ASP A 344 7.12 1.48 -16.76
CA ASP A 344 6.54 2.78 -16.48
C ASP A 344 5.04 2.64 -16.23
N VAL A 345 4.62 2.83 -14.97
CA VAL A 345 3.21 2.80 -14.57
C VAL A 345 2.47 4.08 -15.03
N GLY A 346 3.20 5.05 -15.56
CA GLY A 346 2.69 6.35 -16.01
C GLY A 346 3.38 7.53 -15.32
N GLY A 347 4.71 7.53 -15.33
CA GLY A 347 5.60 8.44 -14.61
C GLY A 347 6.03 7.94 -13.23
N TYR A 348 5.84 6.63 -12.97
CA TYR A 348 6.35 5.92 -11.81
C TYR A 348 6.91 4.57 -12.27
N ALA A 349 8.22 4.41 -12.16
CA ALA A 349 8.91 3.22 -12.65
C ALA A 349 8.93 2.10 -11.60
N VAL A 350 8.60 0.88 -12.04
CA VAL A 350 8.70 -0.35 -11.23
C VAL A 350 9.60 -1.35 -11.94
N SER A 351 10.54 -1.95 -11.21
CA SER A 351 11.44 -2.96 -11.74
C SER A 351 11.52 -4.16 -10.82
N PHE A 352 11.17 -5.34 -11.34
CA PHE A 352 11.43 -6.61 -10.68
C PHE A 352 12.36 -7.48 -11.53
N GLY A 353 12.81 -8.58 -10.97
CA GLY A 353 13.63 -9.57 -11.66
C GLY A 353 13.83 -10.82 -10.81
N PRO A 354 14.47 -11.87 -11.35
CA PRO A 354 14.60 -13.15 -10.65
C PRO A 354 15.25 -13.06 -9.26
N ARG A 355 16.06 -12.04 -9.01
CA ARG A 355 16.73 -11.75 -7.73
C ARG A 355 16.38 -10.38 -7.15
N ASN A 356 15.41 -9.68 -7.73
CA ASN A 356 14.97 -8.37 -7.26
C ASN A 356 13.46 -8.35 -7.02
N ARG A 357 13.06 -8.12 -5.77
CA ARG A 357 11.67 -7.95 -5.34
C ARG A 357 11.35 -6.52 -4.89
N ARG A 358 12.29 -5.60 -5.06
CA ARG A 358 12.19 -4.18 -4.70
C ARG A 358 11.83 -3.40 -5.96
N GLY A 359 10.55 -3.02 -6.10
CA GLY A 359 10.01 -2.44 -7.32
C GLY A 359 10.47 -1.02 -7.58
N SER A 360 10.54 -0.19 -6.54
CA SER A 360 10.91 1.22 -6.65
C SER A 360 11.72 1.69 -5.45
N SER A 361 12.55 2.70 -5.67
CA SER A 361 13.23 3.50 -4.65
C SER A 361 12.76 4.96 -4.67
N PHE A 362 11.63 5.25 -5.33
CA PHE A 362 11.08 6.59 -5.41
C PHE A 362 10.67 7.10 -4.04
N VAL A 363 11.22 8.25 -3.64
CA VAL A 363 10.83 8.98 -2.44
C VAL A 363 10.83 10.48 -2.73
N GLU A 364 9.77 11.17 -2.28
CA GLU A 364 9.68 12.63 -2.26
C GLU A 364 9.18 13.12 -0.89
N LEU A 365 9.21 14.42 -0.64
CA LEU A 365 8.63 15.02 0.56
C LEU A 365 7.38 15.81 0.20
N SER A 366 6.40 15.77 1.08
CA SER A 366 5.21 16.61 1.04
C SER A 366 4.98 17.27 2.40
N MET A 367 4.20 18.34 2.43
CA MET A 367 3.93 19.12 3.64
C MET A 367 2.43 19.35 3.79
N LEU A 368 1.93 19.24 5.01
CA LEU A 368 0.56 19.59 5.38
C LEU A 368 0.41 21.11 5.48
N THR A 369 -0.71 21.65 5.00
CA THR A 369 -0.97 23.09 4.96
C THR A 369 -1.92 23.59 6.06
N GLY A 370 -2.35 22.72 6.98
CA GLY A 370 -3.22 23.08 8.10
C GLY A 370 -4.69 23.34 7.73
N ASP A 371 -5.04 23.27 6.45
CA ASP A 371 -6.41 23.32 5.93
C ASP A 371 -6.88 21.93 5.40
N GLY A 372 -6.24 20.87 5.86
CA GLY A 372 -6.50 19.50 5.43
C GLY A 372 -5.89 19.14 4.08
N LYS A 373 -5.13 20.04 3.44
CA LYS A 373 -4.48 19.79 2.16
C LYS A 373 -3.01 19.40 2.32
N VAL A 374 -2.48 18.85 1.24
CA VAL A 374 -1.11 18.41 1.11
C VAL A 374 -0.46 19.13 -0.06
N ARG A 375 0.75 19.63 0.14
CA ARG A 375 1.57 20.27 -0.91
C ARG A 375 2.90 19.55 -1.05
N ARG A 376 3.47 19.69 -2.23
CA ARG A 376 4.79 19.19 -2.62
C ARG A 376 5.80 20.33 -2.64
#